data_d0840d83c7b58e77c42ae62d8321bbd5
#
_entry.id   d0840d83c7b58e77c42ae62d8321bbd5
#
_cell.length_a   1.000
_cell.length_b   1.000
_cell.length_c   1.000
_cell.angle_alpha   90.00
_cell.angle_beta   90.00
_cell.angle_gamma   90.00
#
_symmetry.space_group_name_H-M   'P 1'
#
loop_
_entity.id
_entity.type
_entity.pdbx_description
1 polymer ?
#
loop_
_entity_poly.entity_id
_entity_poly.type
_entity_poly.pdbx_seq_one_letter_code
_entity_poly.pdbx_strand_id
1 'polypeptide(L)'
;MSRILVVLVLAIFSFAATADDISAEDKAKAQVTLAKWMKSRSDDKGRFLFVDRQTNDLMGGYSANVHPMIVPYKEGTVFVCSEVVTDNGDRVTADFLTVKVGDDYKIVEVIMNNRDSVKKMMGM
;
A
#
# COMPACT_ATOMS: atom_id res chain seq x y z
N MET A 1 -24.04 -28.44 -47.59
CA MET A 1 -23.95 -27.85 -47.08
C MET A 1 -23.36 -27.78 -45.93
N SER A 2 -22.70 -27.65 -45.52
CA SER A 2 -22.25 -27.64 -44.42
C SER A 2 -21.95 -26.60 -43.77
N ARG A 3 -22.10 -26.40 -42.87
CA ARG A 3 -21.97 -25.42 -42.22
C ARG A 3 -21.00 -25.58 -41.26
N ILE A 4 -20.22 -25.07 -41.09
CA ILE A 4 -19.38 -25.13 -40.25
C ILE A 4 -19.41 -24.26 -39.33
N LEU A 5 -19.59 -24.51 -38.32
CA LEU A 5 -19.66 -23.77 -37.37
C LEU A 5 -18.47 -23.63 -36.70
N VAL A 6 -17.91 -22.77 -36.77
CA VAL A 6 -16.90 -22.55 -36.10
C VAL A 6 -17.16 -22.04 -34.88
N VAL A 7 -17.06 -22.62 -34.02
CA VAL A 7 -17.24 -22.16 -32.85
C VAL A 7 -16.05 -21.67 -32.40
N LEU A 8 -15.95 -20.54 -32.27
CA LEU A 8 -14.99 -19.99 -31.81
C LEU A 8 -15.01 -19.87 -30.46
N VAL A 9 -14.46 -20.52 -29.85
CA VAL A 9 -14.45 -20.42 -28.57
C VAL A 9 -13.51 -19.50 -28.17
N LEU A 10 -13.83 -18.55 -27.74
CA LEU A 10 -13.10 -17.70 -27.25
C LEU A 10 -12.81 -17.92 -25.95
N ALA A 11 -11.88 -18.43 -25.66
CA ALA A 11 -11.55 -18.62 -24.43
C ALA A 11 -11.15 -17.40 -23.89
N ILE A 12 -11.90 -16.86 -23.28
CA ILE A 12 -11.67 -15.73 -22.80
C ILE A 12 -11.17 -15.88 -21.54
N PHE A 13 -10.10 -15.59 -21.32
CA PHE A 13 -9.60 -15.65 -20.15
C PHE A 13 -9.50 -14.45 -19.59
N SER A 14 -10.26 -14.15 -18.99
CA SER A 14 -10.25 -13.12 -18.31
C SER A 14 -9.52 -13.42 -17.15
N PHE A 15 -8.48 -13.10 -17.01
CA PHE A 15 -7.89 -13.19 -15.93
C PHE A 15 -8.13 -12.09 -15.22
N ALA A 16 -8.71 -12.17 -14.35
CA ALA A 16 -8.75 -11.28 -13.36
C ALA A 16 -7.37 -10.90 -13.14
N ALA A 17 -7.08 -9.79 -13.35
CA ALA A 17 -5.86 -9.28 -13.08
C ALA A 17 -5.61 -9.68 -11.69
N THR A 18 -4.60 -10.36 -11.50
CA THR A 18 -4.37 -10.74 -10.21
C THR A 18 -3.95 -9.49 -9.60
N ALA A 19 -4.06 -9.51 -8.36
CA ALA A 19 -3.74 -8.40 -7.62
C ALA A 19 -2.30 -8.02 -7.82
N ASP A 20 -1.52 -8.77 -8.50
CA ASP A 20 -0.16 -8.43 -8.69
C ASP A 20 0.07 -7.55 -9.88
N ASP A 21 -0.97 -7.32 -10.67
CA ASP A 21 -0.77 -6.58 -11.88
C ASP A 21 -1.07 -5.12 -11.73
N ILE A 22 -0.42 -4.50 -10.80
CA ILE A 22 -0.53 -3.06 -10.67
C ILE A 22 0.49 -2.46 -11.61
N SER A 23 0.09 -1.55 -12.44
CA SER A 23 0.99 -0.92 -13.39
C SER A 23 2.10 -0.15 -12.69
N ALA A 24 3.20 0.03 -13.37
CA ALA A 24 4.32 0.81 -12.83
C ALA A 24 3.87 2.24 -12.52
N GLU A 25 2.99 2.79 -13.35
CA GLU A 25 2.48 4.12 -13.12
C GLU A 25 1.65 4.19 -11.84
N ASP A 26 0.80 3.22 -11.60
CA ASP A 26 -0.02 3.17 -10.40
C ASP A 26 0.84 2.92 -9.15
N LYS A 27 1.88 2.11 -9.26
CA LYS A 27 2.80 1.93 -8.15
C LYS A 27 3.48 3.24 -7.78
N ALA A 28 3.92 3.98 -8.77
CA ALA A 28 4.56 5.27 -8.54
C ALA A 28 3.58 6.25 -7.88
N LYS A 29 2.33 6.27 -8.33
CA LYS A 29 1.32 7.16 -7.75
C LYS A 29 1.06 6.82 -6.29
N ALA A 30 0.96 5.54 -5.97
CA ALA A 30 0.72 5.12 -4.59
C ALA A 30 1.91 5.51 -3.70
N GLN A 31 3.13 5.31 -4.19
CA GLN A 31 4.32 5.68 -3.45
C GLN A 31 4.46 7.20 -3.25
N VAL A 32 4.11 7.98 -4.27
CA VAL A 32 4.13 9.44 -4.16
C VAL A 32 3.09 9.91 -3.13
N THR A 33 1.93 9.26 -3.11
CA THR A 33 0.89 9.60 -2.15
C THR A 33 1.39 9.39 -0.72
N LEU A 34 2.11 8.31 -0.49
CA LEU A 34 2.66 8.02 0.81
C LEU A 34 3.75 9.05 1.16
N ALA A 35 4.63 9.36 0.24
CA ALA A 35 5.69 10.32 0.47
C ALA A 35 5.15 11.71 0.80
N LYS A 36 4.08 12.12 0.13
CA LYS A 36 3.43 13.40 0.40
C LYS A 36 2.80 13.41 1.79
N TRP A 37 2.20 12.31 2.18
CA TRP A 37 1.60 12.20 3.52
C TRP A 37 2.68 12.34 4.59
N MET A 38 3.78 11.62 4.44
CA MET A 38 4.89 11.70 5.38
C MET A 38 5.42 13.13 5.46
N LYS A 39 5.61 13.76 4.31
CA LYS A 39 6.13 15.11 4.27
C LYS A 39 5.18 16.09 4.93
N SER A 40 3.89 15.93 4.72
CA SER A 40 2.90 16.85 5.28
C SER A 40 2.83 16.78 6.80
N ARG A 41 3.28 15.67 7.39
CA ARG A 41 3.26 15.48 8.82
C ARG A 41 4.61 15.73 9.48
N SER A 42 5.62 15.95 8.68
CA SER A 42 6.97 16.13 9.19
C SER A 42 7.26 17.59 9.46
N ASP A 43 8.09 17.83 10.45
CA ASP A 43 8.61 19.17 10.69
C ASP A 43 9.70 19.50 9.66
N ASP A 44 10.37 20.60 9.83
CA ASP A 44 11.40 21.05 8.88
C ASP A 44 12.64 20.13 8.87
N LYS A 45 12.77 19.26 9.84
CA LYS A 45 13.87 18.32 9.91
C LYS A 45 13.46 16.92 9.48
N GLY A 46 12.21 16.76 9.08
CA GLY A 46 11.70 15.46 8.64
C GLY A 46 11.16 14.57 9.76
N ARG A 47 11.10 15.09 10.97
CA ARG A 47 10.59 14.30 12.09
C ARG A 47 9.07 14.45 12.18
N PHE A 48 8.37 13.37 12.44
CA PHE A 48 6.93 13.40 12.62
C PHE A 48 6.51 12.52 13.80
N LEU A 49 5.32 12.79 14.32
CA LEU A 49 4.76 12.04 15.43
C LEU A 49 3.77 11.01 14.91
N PHE A 50 3.71 9.89 15.56
CA PHE A 50 2.76 8.83 15.24
C PHE A 50 2.44 8.02 16.50
N VAL A 51 1.40 7.22 16.43
CA VAL A 51 1.06 6.33 17.53
C VAL A 51 1.53 4.92 17.14
N ASP A 52 2.38 4.34 18.00
CA ASP A 52 2.80 2.98 17.83
C ASP A 52 1.63 2.07 18.21
N ARG A 53 1.14 1.28 17.28
CA ARG A 53 -0.06 0.45 17.50
C ARG A 53 0.21 -0.86 18.22
N GLN A 54 1.44 -1.13 18.58
CA GLN A 54 1.74 -2.27 19.44
C GLN A 54 1.59 -1.85 20.89
N THR A 55 1.98 -0.65 21.24
CA THR A 55 2.00 -0.17 22.60
C THR A 55 0.99 0.93 22.88
N ASN A 56 0.47 1.53 21.82
CA ASN A 56 -0.41 2.70 21.87
C ASN A 56 0.28 3.94 22.45
N ASP A 57 1.59 3.99 22.34
CA ASP A 57 2.34 5.15 22.79
C ASP A 57 2.56 6.14 21.66
N LEU A 58 2.63 7.41 22.02
CA LEU A 58 2.99 8.44 21.08
C LEU A 58 4.50 8.42 20.87
N MET A 59 4.92 8.34 19.65
CA MET A 59 6.32 8.21 19.27
C MET A 59 6.70 9.26 18.25
N GLY A 60 7.97 9.55 18.17
CA GLY A 60 8.51 10.39 17.11
C GLY A 60 9.49 9.59 16.26
N GLY A 61 9.60 9.95 15.02
CA GLY A 61 10.53 9.27 14.13
C GLY A 61 10.68 9.96 12.80
N TYR A 62 11.45 9.30 11.93
CA TYR A 62 11.78 9.82 10.61
C TYR A 62 11.50 8.76 9.57
N SER A 63 11.01 9.16 8.42
CA SER A 63 10.84 8.22 7.32
C SER A 63 12.21 7.71 6.91
N ALA A 64 12.40 6.41 6.93
CA ALA A 64 13.66 5.83 6.54
C ALA A 64 13.65 5.48 5.07
N ASN A 65 12.54 4.91 4.63
CA ASN A 65 12.53 4.33 3.31
C ASN A 65 11.12 4.00 2.92
N VAL A 66 10.76 4.17 1.67
CA VAL A 66 9.51 3.68 1.15
C VAL A 66 9.85 2.39 0.45
N HIS A 67 9.29 1.29 0.93
CA HIS A 67 9.55 0.01 0.33
C HIS A 67 8.93 -0.01 -1.04
N PRO A 68 9.57 -0.58 -2.00
CA PRO A 68 8.98 -0.69 -3.32
C PRO A 68 7.84 -1.70 -3.30
N MET A 69 7.63 -2.38 -2.18
CA MET A 69 6.64 -3.41 -2.16
C MET A 69 5.26 -2.83 -2.03
N ILE A 70 4.40 -3.18 -2.94
CA ILE A 70 3.02 -2.81 -2.92
C ILE A 70 2.25 -4.11 -2.94
N VAL A 71 1.39 -4.29 -1.96
CA VAL A 71 0.64 -5.52 -1.82
C VAL A 71 -0.83 -5.22 -2.06
N PRO A 72 -1.40 -5.77 -3.12
CA PRO A 72 -2.80 -5.53 -3.41
C PRO A 72 -3.69 -6.13 -2.35
N TYR A 73 -4.81 -5.51 -2.12
CA TYR A 73 -5.75 -5.98 -1.12
C TYR A 73 -7.14 -6.07 -1.76
N LYS A 74 -8.15 -5.46 -1.19
CA LYS A 74 -9.51 -5.60 -1.71
C LYS A 74 -9.90 -4.43 -2.59
N GLU A 75 -10.69 -4.75 -3.62
CA GLU A 75 -11.37 -3.67 -4.35
C GLU A 75 -10.64 -2.37 -4.64
N GLY A 76 -9.58 -2.46 -5.36
CA GLY A 76 -8.83 -1.26 -5.76
C GLY A 76 -7.96 -0.69 -4.67
N THR A 77 -7.79 -1.42 -3.56
CA THR A 77 -6.92 -0.97 -2.50
C THR A 77 -5.59 -1.70 -2.55
N VAL A 78 -4.56 -1.06 -2.06
CA VAL A 78 -3.25 -1.66 -1.96
C VAL A 78 -2.60 -1.22 -0.65
N PHE A 79 -1.75 -2.07 -0.11
CA PHE A 79 -0.90 -1.67 1.00
C PHE A 79 0.43 -1.21 0.43
N VAL A 80 0.89 -0.06 0.88
CA VAL A 80 2.22 0.43 0.56
C VAL A 80 3.00 0.44 1.86
N CYS A 81 4.13 -0.23 1.86
CA CYS A 81 4.92 -0.39 3.07
C CYS A 81 6.07 0.59 3.12
N SER A 82 6.38 1.03 4.30
CA SER A 82 7.50 1.94 4.55
C SER A 82 8.15 1.58 5.88
N GLU A 83 9.28 2.16 6.15
CA GLU A 83 9.93 2.03 7.43
C GLU A 83 10.14 3.38 8.05
N VAL A 84 10.02 3.42 9.37
CA VAL A 84 10.26 4.63 10.14
C VAL A 84 11.32 4.29 11.18
N VAL A 85 12.27 5.19 11.36
CA VAL A 85 13.27 5.05 12.41
C VAL A 85 12.82 5.92 13.55
N THR A 86 12.58 5.32 14.69
CA THR A 86 12.09 6.06 15.86
C THR A 86 13.20 6.89 16.48
N ASP A 87 12.85 7.78 17.38
CA ASP A 87 13.82 8.60 18.11
C ASP A 87 14.84 7.73 18.86
N ASN A 88 14.49 6.49 19.17
CA ASN A 88 15.39 5.59 19.87
C ASN A 88 16.28 4.80 18.92
N GLY A 89 16.14 5.01 17.64
CA GLY A 89 16.92 4.28 16.65
C GLY A 89 16.32 2.95 16.20
N ASP A 90 15.13 2.61 16.69
CA ASP A 90 14.48 1.37 16.30
C ASP A 90 13.80 1.55 14.96
N ARG A 91 13.71 0.48 14.17
CA ARG A 91 12.98 0.52 12.91
C ARG A 91 11.64 -0.11 13.12
N VAL A 92 10.61 0.60 12.73
CA VAL A 92 9.24 0.09 12.79
C VAL A 92 8.61 0.18 11.41
N THR A 93 7.62 -0.68 11.16
CA THR A 93 6.95 -0.68 9.86
C THR A 93 5.81 0.33 9.86
N ALA A 94 5.60 0.94 8.73
CA ALA A 94 4.44 1.78 8.49
C ALA A 94 3.73 1.21 7.27
N ASP A 95 2.52 0.73 7.46
CA ASP A 95 1.75 0.14 6.39
C ASP A 95 0.59 1.08 6.05
N PHE A 96 0.56 1.53 4.83
CA PHE A 96 -0.43 2.49 4.38
C PHE A 96 -1.43 1.79 3.49
N LEU A 97 -2.68 1.74 3.94
CA LEU A 97 -3.74 1.21 3.10
C LEU A 97 -4.21 2.37 2.23
N THR A 98 -4.11 2.20 0.93
CA THR A 98 -4.50 3.23 -0.02
C THR A 98 -5.55 2.70 -0.97
N VAL A 99 -6.37 3.59 -1.50
CA VAL A 99 -7.41 3.24 -2.43
C VAL A 99 -7.28 4.10 -3.68
N LYS A 100 -7.53 3.51 -4.83
CA LYS A 100 -7.51 4.26 -6.07
C LYS A 100 -8.86 4.95 -6.24
N VAL A 101 -8.83 6.26 -6.41
CA VAL A 101 -10.03 7.05 -6.61
C VAL A 101 -9.82 7.84 -7.89
N GLY A 102 -10.47 7.46 -8.97
CA GLY A 102 -10.19 8.03 -10.28
C GLY A 102 -8.78 7.65 -10.69
N ASP A 103 -7.96 8.61 -10.97
CA ASP A 103 -6.58 8.35 -11.36
C ASP A 103 -5.60 8.53 -10.20
N ASP A 104 -6.08 8.83 -9.02
CA ASP A 104 -5.23 9.10 -7.88
C ASP A 104 -5.38 8.06 -6.78
N TYR A 105 -4.42 8.03 -5.89
CA TYR A 105 -4.50 7.17 -4.71
C TYR A 105 -4.69 8.04 -3.47
N LYS A 106 -5.51 7.56 -2.54
CA LYS A 106 -5.77 8.24 -1.29
C LYS A 106 -5.51 7.29 -0.14
N ILE A 107 -5.01 7.81 0.95
CA ILE A 107 -4.74 6.99 2.12
C ILE A 107 -6.02 6.77 2.89
N VAL A 108 -6.33 5.52 3.15
CA VAL A 108 -7.49 5.12 3.92
C VAL A 108 -7.11 5.01 5.39
N GLU A 109 -5.98 4.39 5.66
CA GLU A 109 -5.53 4.18 7.02
C GLU A 109 -4.04 3.93 7.06
N VAL A 110 -3.41 4.31 8.15
CA VAL A 110 -2.00 4.10 8.37
C VAL A 110 -1.86 3.21 9.60
N ILE A 111 -1.20 2.08 9.45
CA ILE A 111 -1.00 1.15 10.54
C ILE A 111 0.48 1.17 10.92
N MET A 112 0.76 1.73 12.08
CA MET A 112 2.14 1.93 12.53
C MET A 112 2.56 0.83 13.48
N ASN A 113 3.63 0.14 13.13
CA ASN A 113 4.25 -0.89 13.95
C ASN A 113 3.29 -2.00 14.39
N ASN A 114 2.40 -2.41 13.53
CA ASN A 114 1.50 -3.51 13.82
C ASN A 114 1.28 -4.38 12.58
N ARG A 115 2.37 -4.98 12.14
CA ARG A 115 2.33 -5.85 10.96
C ARG A 115 1.41 -7.05 11.17
N ASP A 116 1.22 -7.49 12.42
CA ASP A 116 0.30 -8.59 12.72
C ASP A 116 -1.14 -8.23 12.37
N SER A 117 -1.53 -6.99 12.62
CA SER A 117 -2.85 -6.53 12.25
C SER A 117 -3.03 -6.54 10.74
N VAL A 118 -2.01 -6.13 10.00
CA VAL A 118 -2.04 -6.13 8.54
C VAL A 118 -2.17 -7.58 8.03
N LYS A 119 -1.41 -8.50 8.60
CA LYS A 119 -1.49 -9.89 8.19
C LYS A 119 -2.88 -10.47 8.44
N LYS A 120 -3.51 -10.10 9.55
CA LYS A 120 -4.86 -10.56 9.83
C LYS A 120 -5.86 -10.01 8.81
N MET A 121 -5.71 -8.75 8.42
CA MET A 121 -6.55 -8.16 7.39
C MET A 121 -6.41 -8.91 6.07
N MET A 122 -5.23 -9.40 5.79
CA MET A 122 -4.95 -10.10 4.55
C MET A 122 -5.24 -11.60 4.63
N GLY A 123 -5.72 -12.08 5.76
CA GLY A 123 -6.06 -13.49 5.92
C GLY A 123 -4.85 -14.40 6.08
N MET A 124 -3.76 -13.86 6.56
CA MET A 124 -2.53 -14.63 6.71
C MET A 124 -2.33 -15.14 8.11
#